data_ebc8f1afc26ceeabaa01f9c7b6f19072
#
_entry.id   ebc8f1afc26ceeabaa01f9c7b6f19072
#
_cell.length_a   1.000
_cell.length_b   1.000
_cell.length_c   1.000
_cell.angle_alpha   90.00
_cell.angle_beta   90.00
_cell.angle_gamma   90.00
#
_symmetry.space_group_name_H-M   'P 1'
#
loop_
_entity.id
_entity.type
_entity.pdbx_description
1 polymer ?
#
loop_
_entity_poly.entity_id
_entity_poly.type
_entity_poly.pdbx_seq_one_letter_code
_entity_poly.pdbx_strand_id
1 'polypeptide(L)'
;MRLHLLDGTYELFRAHFRRGARPAPGPDGVDVRGVRGLIGSTLRFLREAAVTHVAASFDSVIESFRNDMYDGYKTSAGIDPAVLAQFPHAENALKALGVVVWGNVEFEADDALAAAAVRWVEDVDQVVIVSPDKDLAQVVVGDRIVTYNRIGEKVFDEAAVVEKFGVRPESIPDYLALVGDAADGVPGLAGWGAKSASTVLARYPRIEMIPPSADDWEVRPRSAEKLAAVLRERLADACLYRELTTLRLDVPIAESLSDLEWAGVPRRGFGELCDELGIDPGSFRVHRWAD
;
A
#
# COMPACT_ATOMS: atom_id res chain seq x y z
N MET A 1 -1.13 -21.17 -8.36
CA MET A 1 -1.78 -19.90 -8.82
C MET A 1 -1.29 -18.77 -7.94
N ARG A 2 -1.02 -17.57 -8.50
CA ARG A 2 -0.62 -16.38 -7.75
C ARG A 2 -1.67 -15.30 -7.91
N LEU A 3 -2.04 -14.65 -6.80
CA LEU A 3 -2.86 -13.44 -6.79
C LEU A 3 -1.95 -12.22 -6.69
N HIS A 4 -2.11 -11.26 -7.59
CA HIS A 4 -1.37 -9.99 -7.56
C HIS A 4 -2.32 -8.85 -7.18
N LEU A 5 -1.95 -8.11 -6.14
CA LEU A 5 -2.73 -6.98 -5.62
C LEU A 5 -1.91 -5.70 -5.82
N LEU A 6 -2.38 -4.81 -6.69
CA LEU A 6 -1.66 -3.60 -7.08
C LEU A 6 -2.13 -2.40 -6.24
N ASP A 7 -1.19 -1.69 -5.67
CA ASP A 7 -1.40 -0.35 -5.13
C ASP A 7 -1.49 0.64 -6.30
N GLY A 8 -2.72 0.94 -6.68
CA GLY A 8 -3.03 1.78 -7.83
C GLY A 8 -2.69 3.25 -7.59
N THR A 9 -2.91 3.74 -6.36
CA THR A 9 -2.56 5.10 -5.95
C THR A 9 -1.06 5.32 -6.10
N TYR A 10 -0.25 4.46 -5.49
CA TYR A 10 1.20 4.53 -5.61
C TYR A 10 1.68 4.43 -7.07
N GLU A 11 1.14 3.49 -7.84
CA GLU A 11 1.52 3.31 -9.24
C GLU A 11 1.18 4.55 -10.10
N LEU A 12 0.08 5.24 -9.83
CA LEU A 12 -0.27 6.52 -10.48
C LEU A 12 0.72 7.62 -10.12
N PHE A 13 0.99 7.80 -8.81
CA PHE A 13 1.98 8.78 -8.35
C PHE A 13 3.35 8.52 -8.98
N ARG A 14 3.81 7.28 -8.93
CA ARG A 14 5.07 6.85 -9.54
C ARG A 14 5.14 7.16 -11.04
N ALA A 15 4.04 6.93 -11.75
CA ALA A 15 3.96 7.19 -13.19
C ALA A 15 3.98 8.69 -13.48
N HIS A 16 3.26 9.49 -12.69
CA HIS A 16 3.16 10.94 -12.86
C HIS A 16 4.51 11.63 -12.60
N PHE A 17 5.19 11.29 -11.50
CA PHE A 17 6.48 11.90 -11.11
C PHE A 17 7.71 11.22 -11.73
N ARG A 18 7.51 10.28 -12.65
CA ARG A 18 8.61 9.62 -13.33
C ARG A 18 9.52 10.65 -14.01
N ARG A 19 10.82 10.53 -13.80
CA ARG A 19 11.81 11.39 -14.46
C ARG A 19 11.65 11.36 -15.99
N GLY A 20 11.46 12.54 -16.59
CA GLY A 20 11.24 12.69 -18.02
C GLY A 20 9.79 12.49 -18.49
N ALA A 21 8.84 12.29 -17.58
CA ALA A 21 7.43 12.34 -17.92
C ALA A 21 7.08 13.74 -18.43
N ARG A 22 6.42 13.80 -19.59
CA ARG A 22 5.97 15.07 -20.19
C ARG A 22 4.48 15.23 -19.98
N PRO A 23 3.98 16.48 -19.80
CA PRO A 23 2.56 16.73 -19.77
C PRO A 23 1.87 16.10 -21.00
N ALA A 24 0.74 15.45 -20.76
CA ALA A 24 -0.07 14.82 -21.78
C ALA A 24 -1.50 15.39 -21.66
N PRO A 25 -1.93 16.29 -22.57
CA PRO A 25 -3.26 16.85 -22.51
C PRO A 25 -4.29 15.75 -22.72
N GLY A 26 -5.24 15.68 -21.83
CA GLY A 26 -6.42 14.80 -21.88
C GLY A 26 -7.71 15.60 -21.94
N PRO A 27 -8.86 14.96 -21.63
CA PRO A 27 -10.15 15.62 -21.66
C PRO A 27 -10.17 16.81 -20.70
N ASP A 28 -10.90 17.85 -21.05
CA ASP A 28 -11.12 19.07 -20.26
C ASP A 28 -9.82 19.76 -19.75
N GLY A 29 -8.72 19.50 -20.44
CA GLY A 29 -7.40 20.07 -20.08
C GLY A 29 -6.69 19.36 -18.91
N VAL A 30 -7.21 18.24 -18.44
CA VAL A 30 -6.56 17.41 -17.42
C VAL A 30 -5.27 16.83 -18.00
N ASP A 31 -4.19 16.92 -17.24
CA ASP A 31 -2.92 16.28 -17.60
C ASP A 31 -2.98 14.78 -17.27
N VAL A 32 -3.03 13.94 -18.29
CA VAL A 32 -3.16 12.47 -18.13
C VAL A 32 -1.82 11.72 -18.22
N ARG A 33 -0.67 12.43 -18.02
CA ARG A 33 0.66 11.78 -18.08
C ARG A 33 0.80 10.60 -17.14
N GLY A 34 0.26 10.73 -15.92
CA GLY A 34 0.28 9.67 -14.91
C GLY A 34 -0.53 8.45 -15.36
N VAL A 35 -1.76 8.68 -15.84
CA VAL A 35 -2.64 7.63 -16.37
C VAL A 35 -1.99 6.90 -17.55
N ARG A 36 -1.41 7.65 -18.51
CA ARG A 36 -0.69 7.04 -19.62
C ARG A 36 0.48 6.19 -19.18
N GLY A 37 1.23 6.68 -18.19
CA GLY A 37 2.34 5.94 -17.60
C GLY A 37 1.88 4.70 -16.84
N LEU A 38 0.76 4.80 -16.11
CA LEU A 38 0.11 3.71 -15.39
C LEU A 38 -0.32 2.59 -16.34
N ILE A 39 -1.03 2.92 -17.44
CA ILE A 39 -1.42 1.96 -18.47
C ILE A 39 -0.20 1.17 -18.98
N GLY A 40 0.84 1.89 -19.44
CA GLY A 40 2.04 1.25 -19.99
C GLY A 40 2.79 0.38 -18.98
N SER A 41 2.87 0.83 -17.72
CA SER A 41 3.55 0.10 -16.66
C SER A 41 2.76 -1.13 -16.23
N THR A 42 1.44 -1.05 -16.16
CA THR A 42 0.57 -2.17 -15.81
C THR A 42 0.58 -3.24 -16.91
N LEU A 43 0.44 -2.86 -18.19
CA LEU A 43 0.55 -3.81 -19.30
C LEU A 43 1.89 -4.54 -19.32
N ARG A 44 2.97 -3.85 -18.98
CA ARG A 44 4.29 -4.49 -18.83
C ARG A 44 4.28 -5.49 -17.69
N PHE A 45 3.79 -5.09 -16.53
CA PHE A 45 3.71 -5.95 -15.35
C PHE A 45 2.89 -7.22 -15.62
N LEU A 46 1.69 -7.08 -16.19
CA LEU A 46 0.81 -8.21 -16.51
C LEU A 46 1.50 -9.23 -17.42
N ARG A 47 2.33 -8.77 -18.36
CA ARG A 47 3.10 -9.63 -19.26
C ARG A 47 4.28 -10.29 -18.56
N GLU A 48 5.11 -9.52 -17.84
CA GLU A 48 6.39 -9.97 -17.28
C GLU A 48 6.20 -10.90 -16.08
N ALA A 49 5.20 -10.63 -15.24
CA ALA A 49 4.87 -11.47 -14.11
C ALA A 49 3.99 -12.69 -14.47
N ALA A 50 3.60 -12.84 -15.74
CA ALA A 50 2.67 -13.88 -16.19
C ALA A 50 1.40 -13.95 -15.30
N VAL A 51 0.81 -12.78 -15.05
CA VAL A 51 -0.29 -12.60 -14.13
C VAL A 51 -1.53 -13.34 -14.63
N THR A 52 -2.18 -14.08 -13.73
CA THR A 52 -3.45 -14.77 -13.99
C THR A 52 -4.60 -14.20 -13.18
N HIS A 53 -4.34 -13.77 -11.95
CA HIS A 53 -5.34 -13.16 -11.06
C HIS A 53 -4.79 -11.83 -10.55
N VAL A 54 -5.58 -10.77 -10.68
CA VAL A 54 -5.15 -9.41 -10.34
C VAL A 54 -6.32 -8.52 -9.94
N ALA A 55 -6.07 -7.72 -8.92
CA ALA A 55 -6.90 -6.56 -8.58
C ALA A 55 -6.00 -5.36 -8.30
N ALA A 56 -6.56 -4.17 -8.36
CA ALA A 56 -5.90 -2.93 -7.97
C ALA A 56 -6.77 -2.16 -6.97
N SER A 57 -6.14 -1.52 -6.03
CA SER A 57 -6.81 -0.67 -5.05
C SER A 57 -6.37 0.78 -5.19
N PHE A 58 -7.31 1.71 -5.03
CA PHE A 58 -7.05 3.15 -5.08
C PHE A 58 -7.66 3.85 -3.87
N ASP A 59 -6.98 4.89 -3.40
CA ASP A 59 -7.59 5.92 -2.57
C ASP A 59 -8.36 6.85 -3.51
N SER A 60 -9.68 6.61 -3.72
CA SER A 60 -10.51 7.51 -4.53
C SER A 60 -10.62 8.89 -3.87
N VAL A 61 -10.49 8.93 -2.56
CA VAL A 61 -10.31 10.12 -1.71
C VAL A 61 -9.12 9.83 -0.79
N ILE A 62 -8.27 10.81 -0.54
CA ILE A 62 -7.07 10.64 0.30
C ILE A 62 -7.43 10.54 1.78
N GLU A 63 -8.40 11.32 2.22
CA GLU A 63 -8.92 11.30 3.57
C GLU A 63 -9.69 10.00 3.81
N SER A 64 -9.51 9.41 5.00
CA SER A 64 -10.12 8.16 5.41
C SER A 64 -10.72 8.27 6.81
N PHE A 65 -11.30 7.20 7.34
CA PHE A 65 -11.77 7.12 8.72
C PHE A 65 -10.70 7.52 9.75
N ARG A 66 -9.40 7.41 9.40
CA ARG A 66 -8.28 7.78 10.28
C ARG A 66 -8.23 9.29 10.55
N ASN A 67 -8.76 10.12 9.65
CA ASN A 67 -8.83 11.56 9.86
C ASN A 67 -9.86 11.93 10.95
N ASP A 68 -10.88 11.11 11.18
CA ASP A 68 -11.81 11.28 12.31
C ASP A 68 -11.19 10.89 13.66
N MET A 69 -10.11 10.08 13.64
CA MET A 69 -9.43 9.62 14.85
C MET A 69 -8.30 10.57 15.27
N TYR A 70 -7.66 11.22 14.31
CA TYR A 70 -6.48 12.05 14.57
C TYR A 70 -6.33 13.19 13.55
N ASP A 71 -6.43 14.43 14.01
CA ASP A 71 -6.34 15.64 13.18
C ASP A 71 -5.00 15.81 12.45
N GLY A 72 -3.94 15.16 12.95
CA GLY A 72 -2.61 15.19 12.35
C GLY A 72 -2.37 14.14 11.25
N TYR A 73 -3.36 13.30 10.96
CA TYR A 73 -3.22 12.28 9.92
C TYR A 73 -3.15 12.91 8.52
N LYS A 74 -2.53 12.20 7.59
CA LYS A 74 -2.35 12.69 6.20
C LYS A 74 -3.66 13.15 5.58
N THR A 75 -3.57 14.19 4.75
CA THR A 75 -4.70 14.72 3.98
C THR A 75 -4.26 14.96 2.54
N SER A 76 -5.22 15.31 1.68
CA SER A 76 -4.97 15.76 0.31
C SER A 76 -4.22 17.11 0.24
N ALA A 77 -4.11 17.82 1.38
CA ALA A 77 -3.42 19.11 1.44
C ALA A 77 -1.93 18.98 1.04
N GLY A 78 -1.53 19.76 0.04
CA GLY A 78 -0.16 19.74 -0.49
C GLY A 78 0.10 18.72 -1.60
N ILE A 79 -0.86 17.88 -1.94
CA ILE A 79 -0.79 17.03 -3.13
C ILE A 79 -1.01 17.90 -4.38
N ASP A 80 -0.22 17.65 -5.42
CA ASP A 80 -0.38 18.34 -6.70
C ASP A 80 -1.80 18.11 -7.26
N PRO A 81 -2.60 19.17 -7.46
CA PRO A 81 -3.94 19.04 -8.02
C PRO A 81 -3.98 18.31 -9.36
N ALA A 82 -2.91 18.41 -10.14
CA ALA A 82 -2.78 17.70 -11.43
C ALA A 82 -2.69 16.17 -11.25
N VAL A 83 -2.28 15.68 -10.08
CA VAL A 83 -2.33 14.25 -9.76
C VAL A 83 -3.73 13.85 -9.31
N LEU A 84 -4.32 14.61 -8.38
CA LEU A 84 -5.67 14.32 -7.85
C LEU A 84 -6.72 14.27 -8.98
N ALA A 85 -6.64 15.19 -9.95
CA ALA A 85 -7.52 15.20 -11.10
C ALA A 85 -7.45 13.92 -11.96
N GLN A 86 -6.38 13.14 -11.83
CA GLN A 86 -6.20 11.89 -12.59
C GLN A 86 -6.78 10.65 -11.91
N PHE A 87 -7.17 10.71 -10.64
CA PHE A 87 -7.65 9.54 -9.88
C PHE A 87 -8.79 8.80 -10.59
N PRO A 88 -9.90 9.46 -10.98
CA PRO A 88 -10.99 8.77 -11.68
C PRO A 88 -10.55 8.15 -13.01
N HIS A 89 -9.67 8.84 -13.76
CA HIS A 89 -9.14 8.33 -15.01
C HIS A 89 -8.19 7.14 -14.81
N ALA A 90 -7.43 7.12 -13.70
CA ALA A 90 -6.54 6.01 -13.37
C ALA A 90 -7.32 4.74 -13.02
N GLU A 91 -8.37 4.85 -12.22
CA GLU A 91 -9.27 3.74 -11.92
C GLU A 91 -9.93 3.19 -13.19
N ASN A 92 -10.49 4.08 -14.03
CA ASN A 92 -11.11 3.70 -15.31
C ASN A 92 -10.09 3.06 -16.26
N ALA A 93 -8.85 3.54 -16.26
CA ALA A 93 -7.78 2.98 -17.07
C ALA A 93 -7.49 1.52 -16.71
N LEU A 94 -7.38 1.18 -15.42
CA LEU A 94 -7.15 -0.21 -15.02
C LEU A 94 -8.38 -1.10 -15.27
N LYS A 95 -9.59 -0.60 -15.05
CA LYS A 95 -10.84 -1.30 -15.45
C LYS A 95 -10.85 -1.61 -16.95
N ALA A 96 -10.45 -0.66 -17.79
CA ALA A 96 -10.36 -0.85 -19.25
C ALA A 96 -9.26 -1.85 -19.66
N LEU A 97 -8.26 -2.08 -18.80
CA LEU A 97 -7.28 -3.17 -18.96
C LEU A 97 -7.80 -4.55 -18.52
N GLY A 98 -9.05 -4.64 -18.06
CA GLY A 98 -9.63 -5.87 -17.54
C GLY A 98 -9.17 -6.22 -16.12
N VAL A 99 -8.64 -5.26 -15.37
CA VAL A 99 -8.26 -5.43 -13.96
C VAL A 99 -9.44 -5.05 -13.08
N VAL A 100 -9.74 -5.86 -12.06
CA VAL A 100 -10.70 -5.50 -11.02
C VAL A 100 -10.11 -4.32 -10.20
N VAL A 101 -10.94 -3.30 -9.96
CA VAL A 101 -10.50 -2.08 -9.27
C VAL A 101 -11.40 -1.76 -8.10
N TRP A 102 -10.80 -1.63 -6.93
CA TRP A 102 -11.43 -1.17 -5.70
C TRP A 102 -11.09 0.30 -5.47
N GLY A 103 -12.10 1.17 -5.54
CA GLY A 103 -11.97 2.58 -5.19
C GLY A 103 -12.45 2.78 -3.75
N ASN A 104 -11.57 3.25 -2.89
CA ASN A 104 -11.87 3.41 -1.46
C ASN A 104 -12.16 4.87 -1.13
N VAL A 105 -13.14 5.09 -0.25
CA VAL A 105 -13.54 6.41 0.23
C VAL A 105 -13.48 6.47 1.77
N GLU A 106 -14.01 5.44 2.45
CA GLU A 106 -13.95 5.31 3.90
C GLU A 106 -12.62 4.69 4.35
N PHE A 107 -12.21 3.61 3.65
CA PHE A 107 -10.95 2.90 3.88
C PHE A 107 -9.85 3.43 2.97
N GLU A 108 -8.61 3.05 3.23
CA GLU A 108 -7.48 3.33 2.36
C GLU A 108 -7.20 2.16 1.40
N ALA A 109 -6.47 2.43 0.32
CA ALA A 109 -6.07 1.39 -0.63
C ALA A 109 -5.35 0.23 0.06
N ASP A 110 -4.48 0.51 1.02
CA ASP A 110 -3.72 -0.49 1.76
C ASP A 110 -4.60 -1.40 2.62
N ASP A 111 -5.70 -0.86 3.19
CA ASP A 111 -6.67 -1.66 3.93
C ASP A 111 -7.31 -2.71 3.01
N ALA A 112 -7.74 -2.32 1.81
CA ALA A 112 -8.34 -3.24 0.84
C ALA A 112 -7.33 -4.28 0.33
N LEU A 113 -6.08 -3.88 0.07
CA LEU A 113 -5.01 -4.80 -0.31
C LEU A 113 -4.73 -5.83 0.79
N ALA A 114 -4.65 -5.38 2.04
CA ALA A 114 -4.45 -6.25 3.20
C ALA A 114 -5.61 -7.21 3.42
N ALA A 115 -6.86 -6.70 3.39
CA ALA A 115 -8.07 -7.51 3.52
C ALA A 115 -8.16 -8.60 2.44
N ALA A 116 -7.89 -8.23 1.18
CA ALA A 116 -7.85 -9.17 0.05
C ALA A 116 -6.75 -10.23 0.23
N ALA A 117 -5.56 -9.82 0.65
CA ALA A 117 -4.44 -10.73 0.85
C ALA A 117 -4.76 -11.79 1.91
N VAL A 118 -5.28 -11.36 3.06
CA VAL A 118 -5.65 -12.29 4.15
C VAL A 118 -6.83 -13.17 3.76
N ARG A 119 -7.82 -12.62 3.03
CA ARG A 119 -9.01 -13.36 2.60
C ARG A 119 -8.67 -14.57 1.72
N TRP A 120 -7.72 -14.44 0.80
CA TRP A 120 -7.46 -15.46 -0.23
C TRP A 120 -6.13 -16.20 -0.09
N VAL A 121 -5.36 -15.96 0.96
CA VAL A 121 -4.05 -16.62 1.15
C VAL A 121 -4.15 -18.15 1.15
N GLU A 122 -5.25 -18.72 1.65
CA GLU A 122 -5.43 -20.16 1.68
C GLU A 122 -5.92 -20.75 0.35
N ASP A 123 -6.45 -19.92 -0.55
CA ASP A 123 -7.01 -20.33 -1.84
C ASP A 123 -5.99 -20.28 -2.98
N VAL A 124 -4.81 -19.67 -2.75
CA VAL A 124 -3.75 -19.48 -3.76
C VAL A 124 -2.40 -19.96 -3.25
N ASP A 125 -1.45 -20.21 -4.17
CA ASP A 125 -0.08 -20.58 -3.77
C ASP A 125 0.65 -19.40 -3.11
N GLN A 126 0.40 -18.18 -3.59
CA GLN A 126 1.02 -16.96 -3.08
C GLN A 126 0.17 -15.73 -3.40
N VAL A 127 0.09 -14.79 -2.47
CA VAL A 127 -0.39 -13.44 -2.70
C VAL A 127 0.81 -12.50 -2.78
N VAL A 128 0.86 -11.69 -3.83
CA VAL A 128 1.90 -10.69 -4.07
C VAL A 128 1.27 -9.30 -4.03
N ILE A 129 1.50 -8.57 -2.95
CA ILE A 129 1.08 -7.17 -2.83
C ILE A 129 2.13 -6.29 -3.50
N VAL A 130 1.75 -5.63 -4.58
CA VAL A 130 2.65 -4.82 -5.41
C VAL A 130 2.63 -3.39 -4.93
N SER A 131 3.33 -3.13 -3.85
CA SER A 131 3.52 -1.81 -3.23
C SER A 131 4.87 -1.76 -2.50
N PRO A 132 5.54 -0.61 -2.43
CA PRO A 132 6.70 -0.39 -1.57
C PRO A 132 6.33 0.02 -0.16
N ASP A 133 5.02 0.21 0.13
CA ASP A 133 4.58 0.73 1.42
C ASP A 133 4.96 -0.24 2.55
N LYS A 134 5.48 0.36 3.62
CA LYS A 134 5.97 -0.40 4.77
C LYS A 134 4.86 -0.93 5.67
N ASP A 135 3.70 -0.28 5.64
CA ASP A 135 2.56 -0.65 6.46
C ASP A 135 2.01 -2.02 6.06
N LEU A 136 2.08 -2.34 4.76
CA LEU A 136 1.71 -3.65 4.22
C LEU A 136 2.62 -4.80 4.70
N ALA A 137 3.78 -4.49 5.31
CA ALA A 137 4.62 -5.51 5.92
C ALA A 137 3.94 -6.24 7.08
N GLN A 138 2.92 -5.63 7.70
CA GLN A 138 2.18 -6.23 8.83
C GLN A 138 1.34 -7.47 8.44
N VAL A 139 0.97 -7.61 7.16
CA VAL A 139 0.18 -8.75 6.68
C VAL A 139 1.03 -9.82 5.96
N VAL A 140 2.33 -9.64 5.94
CA VAL A 140 3.27 -10.65 5.38
C VAL A 140 3.25 -11.91 6.23
N VAL A 141 3.14 -13.08 5.58
CA VAL A 141 3.10 -14.40 6.23
C VAL A 141 4.02 -15.37 5.47
N GLY A 142 5.14 -15.70 6.06
CA GLY A 142 6.14 -16.57 5.44
C GLY A 142 6.50 -16.11 4.03
N ASP A 143 6.32 -16.99 3.06
CA ASP A 143 6.40 -16.72 1.63
C ASP A 143 5.02 -16.73 0.94
N ARG A 144 3.93 -16.90 1.72
CA ARG A 144 2.55 -17.00 1.24
C ARG A 144 1.93 -15.64 0.94
N ILE A 145 2.15 -14.63 1.79
CA ILE A 145 1.84 -13.23 1.51
C ILE A 145 3.14 -12.47 1.51
N VAL A 146 3.48 -11.87 0.39
CA VAL A 146 4.69 -11.07 0.23
C VAL A 146 4.37 -9.69 -0.32
N THR A 147 5.21 -8.69 0.00
CA THR A 147 5.16 -7.40 -0.70
C THR A 147 6.25 -7.35 -1.77
N TYR A 148 5.97 -6.66 -2.87
CA TYR A 148 6.89 -6.53 -3.99
C TYR A 148 7.07 -5.06 -4.40
N ASN A 149 8.29 -4.56 -4.23
CA ASN A 149 8.68 -3.24 -4.71
C ASN A 149 9.23 -3.33 -6.13
N ARG A 150 8.46 -2.84 -7.09
CA ARG A 150 8.82 -2.87 -8.52
C ARG A 150 10.02 -2.01 -8.89
N ILE A 151 10.33 -0.93 -8.15
CA ILE A 151 11.47 -0.06 -8.48
C ILE A 151 12.78 -0.79 -8.21
N GLY A 152 12.87 -1.48 -7.07
CA GLY A 152 14.07 -2.22 -6.68
C GLY A 152 14.01 -3.70 -7.05
N GLU A 153 12.93 -4.16 -7.69
CA GLU A 153 12.67 -5.57 -7.99
C GLU A 153 12.85 -6.47 -6.74
N LYS A 154 12.44 -5.94 -5.58
CA LYS A 154 12.67 -6.57 -4.29
C LYS A 154 11.38 -7.13 -3.71
N VAL A 155 11.39 -8.43 -3.43
CA VAL A 155 10.34 -9.12 -2.68
C VAL A 155 10.68 -9.06 -1.20
N PHE A 156 9.66 -8.81 -0.37
CA PHE A 156 9.76 -8.88 1.08
C PHE A 156 8.82 -9.97 1.58
N ASP A 157 9.41 -11.10 1.91
CA ASP A 157 8.82 -12.16 2.72
C ASP A 157 9.03 -11.87 4.22
N GLU A 158 8.59 -12.75 5.10
CA GLU A 158 8.73 -12.56 6.55
C GLU A 158 10.19 -12.38 6.98
N ALA A 159 11.12 -13.14 6.39
CA ALA A 159 12.54 -13.02 6.71
C ALA A 159 13.09 -11.65 6.31
N ALA A 160 12.71 -11.15 5.14
CA ALA A 160 13.11 -9.82 4.67
C ALA A 160 12.47 -8.69 5.49
N VAL A 161 11.25 -8.87 6.01
CA VAL A 161 10.62 -7.93 6.95
C VAL A 161 11.44 -7.88 8.25
N VAL A 162 11.78 -9.03 8.83
CA VAL A 162 12.59 -9.10 10.05
C VAL A 162 13.99 -8.50 9.82
N GLU A 163 14.61 -8.78 8.67
CA GLU A 163 15.91 -8.18 8.32
C GLU A 163 15.83 -6.65 8.24
N LYS A 164 14.76 -6.12 7.63
CA LYS A 164 14.61 -4.69 7.40
C LYS A 164 14.24 -3.91 8.66
N PHE A 165 13.28 -4.41 9.44
CA PHE A 165 12.68 -3.70 10.57
C PHE A 165 13.19 -4.18 11.94
N GLY A 166 13.79 -5.37 12.01
CA GLY A 166 14.20 -6.00 13.25
C GLY A 166 13.07 -6.52 14.11
N VAL A 167 11.86 -6.59 13.55
CA VAL A 167 10.63 -7.10 14.20
C VAL A 167 9.88 -7.99 13.22
N ARG A 168 9.00 -8.85 13.76
CA ARG A 168 8.12 -9.68 12.94
C ARG A 168 6.94 -8.87 12.38
N PRO A 169 6.26 -9.33 11.32
CA PRO A 169 5.12 -8.65 10.69
C PRO A 169 4.07 -8.19 11.68
N GLU A 170 3.68 -9.02 12.65
CA GLU A 170 2.65 -8.70 13.64
C GLU A 170 3.01 -7.52 14.55
N SER A 171 4.30 -7.14 14.64
CA SER A 171 4.77 -6.02 15.44
C SER A 171 4.98 -4.73 14.62
N ILE A 172 4.72 -4.74 13.32
CA ILE A 172 4.89 -3.55 12.47
C ILE A 172 4.02 -2.38 12.92
N PRO A 173 2.72 -2.55 13.25
CA PRO A 173 1.92 -1.43 13.77
C PRO A 173 2.49 -0.82 15.06
N ASP A 174 2.92 -1.66 16.00
CA ASP A 174 3.56 -1.22 17.24
C ASP A 174 4.90 -0.53 16.99
N TYR A 175 5.67 -1.02 16.01
CA TYR A 175 6.92 -0.40 15.58
C TYR A 175 6.68 1.01 15.01
N LEU A 176 5.71 1.18 14.13
CA LEU A 176 5.36 2.47 13.53
C LEU A 176 4.78 3.43 14.57
N ALA A 177 3.99 2.94 15.52
CA ALA A 177 3.48 3.73 16.64
C ALA A 177 4.60 4.33 17.49
N LEU A 178 5.68 3.58 17.72
CA LEU A 178 6.82 4.05 18.50
C LEU A 178 7.74 4.98 17.72
N VAL A 179 8.06 4.60 16.46
CA VAL A 179 9.02 5.32 15.61
C VAL A 179 8.40 6.52 14.93
N GLY A 180 7.12 6.43 14.62
CA GLY A 180 6.37 7.37 13.80
C GLY A 180 6.39 7.02 12.31
N ASP A 181 5.46 7.64 11.60
CA ASP A 181 5.36 7.65 10.16
C ASP A 181 5.09 9.06 9.65
N ALA A 182 6.14 9.71 9.16
CA ALA A 182 6.02 11.08 8.67
C ALA A 182 5.17 11.19 7.38
N ALA A 183 5.07 10.12 6.60
CA ALA A 183 4.25 10.12 5.39
C ALA A 183 2.75 10.20 5.73
N ASP A 184 2.33 9.50 6.79
CA ASP A 184 0.96 9.47 7.27
C ASP A 184 0.67 10.46 8.40
N GLY A 185 1.67 11.26 8.79
CA GLY A 185 1.50 12.24 9.86
C GLY A 185 1.52 11.65 11.27
N VAL A 186 1.93 10.39 11.43
CA VAL A 186 2.05 9.74 12.74
C VAL A 186 3.35 10.14 13.42
N PRO A 187 3.31 10.85 14.59
CA PRO A 187 4.51 11.46 15.16
C PRO A 187 5.51 10.48 15.80
N GLY A 188 5.01 9.31 16.25
CA GLY A 188 5.76 8.42 17.11
C GLY A 188 5.98 8.97 18.52
N LEU A 189 6.83 8.31 19.30
CA LEU A 189 7.17 8.71 20.67
C LEU A 189 8.57 9.32 20.75
N ALA A 190 8.72 10.40 21.52
CA ALA A 190 9.98 11.11 21.68
C ALA A 190 11.10 10.19 22.18
N GLY A 191 12.22 10.17 21.47
CA GLY A 191 13.38 9.36 21.79
C GLY A 191 13.34 7.91 21.29
N TRP A 192 12.17 7.42 20.91
CA TRP A 192 12.04 6.13 20.24
C TRP A 192 12.46 6.26 18.77
N GLY A 193 13.32 5.37 18.33
CA GLY A 193 13.77 5.28 16.95
C GLY A 193 13.90 3.84 16.53
N ALA A 194 14.18 3.60 15.26
CA ALA A 194 14.19 2.26 14.66
C ALA A 194 14.93 1.21 15.51
N LYS A 195 16.15 1.54 15.99
CA LYS A 195 16.96 0.59 16.75
C LYS A 195 16.40 0.29 18.14
N SER A 196 15.86 1.29 18.85
CA SER A 196 15.27 1.06 20.18
C SER A 196 13.96 0.31 20.08
N ALA A 197 13.08 0.70 19.13
CA ALA A 197 11.82 0.04 18.90
C ALA A 197 12.03 -1.43 18.50
N SER A 198 12.92 -1.71 17.54
CA SER A 198 13.20 -3.09 17.12
C SER A 198 13.78 -3.93 18.27
N THR A 199 14.70 -3.38 19.06
CA THR A 199 15.30 -4.11 20.19
C THR A 199 14.25 -4.50 21.23
N VAL A 200 13.31 -3.59 21.53
CA VAL A 200 12.28 -3.83 22.56
C VAL A 200 11.17 -4.73 22.00
N LEU A 201 10.67 -4.45 20.80
CA LEU A 201 9.58 -5.21 20.19
C LEU A 201 9.98 -6.63 19.76
N ALA A 202 11.26 -6.86 19.47
CA ALA A 202 11.75 -8.23 19.24
C ALA A 202 11.59 -9.12 20.49
N ARG A 203 11.60 -8.53 21.71
CA ARG A 203 11.38 -9.24 22.97
C ARG A 203 9.91 -9.16 23.44
N TYR A 204 9.28 -8.03 23.23
CA TYR A 204 7.91 -7.74 23.63
C TYR A 204 7.11 -7.34 22.38
N PRO A 205 6.47 -8.29 21.67
CA PRO A 205 5.90 -8.06 20.35
C PRO A 205 4.78 -7.00 20.28
N ARG A 206 4.22 -6.61 21.42
CA ARG A 206 3.16 -5.60 21.55
C ARG A 206 3.55 -4.55 22.59
N ILE A 207 3.12 -3.31 22.39
CA ILE A 207 3.37 -2.19 23.31
C ILE A 207 2.91 -2.53 24.73
N GLU A 208 1.75 -3.18 24.89
CA GLU A 208 1.20 -3.54 26.20
C GLU A 208 2.00 -4.64 26.92
N MET A 209 2.83 -5.37 26.21
CA MET A 209 3.71 -6.40 26.81
C MET A 209 5.01 -5.82 27.34
N ILE A 210 5.31 -4.56 27.04
CA ILE A 210 6.53 -3.88 27.51
C ILE A 210 6.37 -3.52 28.98
N PRO A 211 7.22 -4.01 29.89
CA PRO A 211 7.11 -3.67 31.31
C PRO A 211 7.22 -2.15 31.54
N PRO A 212 6.45 -1.58 32.48
CA PRO A 212 6.45 -0.14 32.74
C PRO A 212 7.78 0.43 33.23
N SER A 213 8.61 -0.40 33.90
CA SER A 213 9.94 -0.04 34.39
C SER A 213 11.01 -0.65 33.50
N ALA A 214 12.00 0.14 33.11
CA ALA A 214 13.15 -0.36 32.37
C ALA A 214 13.97 -1.38 33.16
N ASP A 215 13.88 -1.40 34.48
CA ASP A 215 14.57 -2.39 35.32
C ASP A 215 14.05 -3.81 35.09
N ASP A 216 12.79 -3.92 34.68
CA ASP A 216 12.11 -5.20 34.37
C ASP A 216 12.31 -5.63 32.91
N TRP A 217 13.00 -4.82 32.10
CA TRP A 217 13.24 -5.19 30.70
C TRP A 217 14.36 -6.22 30.57
N GLU A 218 14.09 -7.29 29.85
CA GLU A 218 15.09 -8.31 29.52
C GLU A 218 16.09 -7.85 28.43
N VAL A 219 15.82 -6.71 27.80
CA VAL A 219 16.67 -6.06 26.80
C VAL A 219 17.07 -4.66 27.26
N ARG A 220 18.26 -4.20 26.86
CA ARG A 220 18.79 -2.91 27.33
C ARG A 220 19.15 -1.99 26.13
N PRO A 221 18.13 -1.39 25.46
CA PRO A 221 18.42 -0.37 24.47
C PRO A 221 19.06 0.85 25.13
N ARG A 222 19.76 1.66 24.34
CA ARG A 222 20.32 2.91 24.85
C ARG A 222 19.21 3.79 25.42
N SER A 223 19.43 4.36 26.60
CA SER A 223 18.48 5.23 27.33
C SER A 223 17.16 4.53 27.71
N ALA A 224 17.21 3.25 28.07
CA ALA A 224 16.03 2.44 28.41
C ALA A 224 15.10 3.11 29.42
N GLU A 225 15.65 3.75 30.48
CA GLU A 225 14.88 4.44 31.53
C GLU A 225 14.05 5.61 30.96
N LYS A 226 14.63 6.38 30.02
CA LYS A 226 13.92 7.49 29.35
C LYS A 226 12.85 6.96 28.42
N LEU A 227 13.14 5.89 27.68
CA LEU A 227 12.19 5.26 26.78
C LEU A 227 10.99 4.69 27.55
N ALA A 228 11.24 4.00 28.66
CA ALA A 228 10.18 3.47 29.54
C ALA A 228 9.32 4.60 30.15
N ALA A 229 9.97 5.68 30.60
CA ALA A 229 9.26 6.84 31.14
C ALA A 229 8.35 7.48 30.10
N VAL A 230 8.85 7.74 28.87
CA VAL A 230 8.06 8.30 27.78
C VAL A 230 6.92 7.38 27.39
N LEU A 231 7.17 6.08 27.24
CA LEU A 231 6.11 5.12 26.89
C LEU A 231 5.01 5.09 27.95
N ARG A 232 5.36 5.05 29.24
CA ARG A 232 4.38 5.06 30.32
C ARG A 232 3.55 6.35 30.36
N GLU A 233 4.19 7.50 30.14
CA GLU A 233 3.53 8.80 30.11
C GLU A 233 2.61 8.96 28.89
N ARG A 234 3.02 8.43 27.75
CA ARG A 234 2.36 8.60 26.46
C ARG A 234 1.74 7.30 25.93
N LEU A 235 1.36 6.38 26.83
CA LEU A 235 0.83 5.07 26.42
C LEU A 235 -0.46 5.20 25.60
N ALA A 236 -1.34 6.14 25.96
CA ALA A 236 -2.56 6.40 25.22
C ALA A 236 -2.28 6.86 23.78
N ASP A 237 -1.28 7.74 23.60
CA ASP A 237 -0.87 8.18 22.26
C ASP A 237 -0.23 7.04 21.45
N ALA A 238 0.60 6.22 22.10
CA ALA A 238 1.18 5.05 21.45
C ALA A 238 0.11 4.07 20.96
N CYS A 239 -0.94 3.84 21.76
CA CYS A 239 -2.08 3.00 21.37
C CYS A 239 -2.86 3.64 20.21
N LEU A 240 -3.11 4.95 20.24
CA LEU A 240 -3.74 5.66 19.12
C LEU A 240 -2.91 5.55 17.85
N TYR A 241 -1.59 5.82 17.93
CA TYR A 241 -0.71 5.72 16.76
C TYR A 241 -0.66 4.30 16.19
N ARG A 242 -0.68 3.28 17.03
CA ARG A 242 -0.80 1.89 16.58
C ARG A 242 -2.13 1.65 15.87
N GLU A 243 -3.24 2.17 16.39
CA GLU A 243 -4.55 2.04 15.74
C GLU A 243 -4.55 2.70 14.37
N LEU A 244 -3.96 3.90 14.24
CA LEU A 244 -3.80 4.60 12.97
C LEU A 244 -2.95 3.82 11.93
N THR A 245 -1.95 3.08 12.38
CA THR A 245 -1.06 2.30 11.50
C THR A 245 -1.50 0.84 11.32
N THR A 246 -2.54 0.40 12.02
CA THR A 246 -3.10 -0.94 11.84
C THR A 246 -4.05 -0.97 10.65
N LEU A 247 -3.77 -1.86 9.70
CA LEU A 247 -4.62 -2.04 8.53
C LEU A 247 -5.93 -2.75 8.88
N ARG A 248 -7.02 -2.26 8.33
CA ARG A 248 -8.35 -2.86 8.47
C ARG A 248 -8.45 -4.06 7.54
N LEU A 249 -8.99 -5.15 8.07
CA LEU A 249 -9.17 -6.39 7.31
C LEU A 249 -10.65 -6.69 7.01
N ASP A 250 -11.53 -5.83 7.44
CA ASP A 250 -12.99 -5.92 7.30
C ASP A 250 -13.52 -5.03 6.16
N VAL A 251 -12.65 -4.63 5.23
CA VAL A 251 -13.05 -3.90 4.02
C VAL A 251 -14.02 -4.75 3.21
N PRO A 252 -15.18 -4.22 2.81
CA PRO A 252 -16.18 -4.98 2.06
C PRO A 252 -15.71 -5.17 0.60
N ILE A 253 -15.17 -6.36 0.32
CA ILE A 253 -14.80 -6.79 -1.04
C ILE A 253 -15.91 -7.72 -1.54
N ALA A 254 -16.63 -7.28 -2.58
CA ALA A 254 -17.79 -8.02 -3.11
C ALA A 254 -17.38 -9.18 -4.01
N GLU A 255 -16.24 -9.08 -4.67
CA GLU A 255 -15.76 -10.05 -5.65
C GLU A 255 -15.36 -11.36 -5.00
N SER A 256 -15.47 -12.43 -5.77
CA SER A 256 -14.85 -13.74 -5.52
C SER A 256 -13.47 -13.82 -6.14
N LEU A 257 -12.67 -14.81 -5.73
CA LEU A 257 -11.34 -15.01 -6.33
C LEU A 257 -11.41 -15.25 -7.85
N SER A 258 -12.48 -15.92 -8.34
CA SER A 258 -12.67 -16.16 -9.77
C SER A 258 -12.95 -14.87 -10.55
N ASP A 259 -13.53 -13.86 -9.93
CA ASP A 259 -13.75 -12.56 -10.59
C ASP A 259 -12.44 -11.81 -10.83
N LEU A 260 -11.38 -12.16 -10.10
CA LEU A 260 -10.04 -11.57 -10.25
C LEU A 260 -9.22 -12.22 -11.37
N GLU A 261 -9.75 -13.25 -12.06
CA GLU A 261 -9.06 -13.86 -13.19
C GLU A 261 -8.92 -12.87 -14.34
N TRP A 262 -7.67 -12.61 -14.74
CA TRP A 262 -7.40 -11.69 -15.83
C TRP A 262 -7.46 -12.41 -17.18
N ALA A 263 -8.55 -12.23 -17.90
CA ALA A 263 -8.79 -12.82 -19.21
C ALA A 263 -8.00 -12.14 -20.34
N GLY A 264 -7.45 -10.94 -20.10
CA GLY A 264 -6.81 -10.10 -21.11
C GLY A 264 -7.44 -8.70 -21.16
N VAL A 265 -6.96 -7.85 -22.05
CA VAL A 265 -7.45 -6.49 -22.25
C VAL A 265 -8.71 -6.52 -23.15
N PRO A 266 -9.87 -6.01 -22.70
CA PRO A 266 -11.06 -5.86 -23.55
C PRO A 266 -10.81 -4.83 -24.65
N ARG A 267 -10.84 -5.25 -25.94
CA ARG A 267 -10.52 -4.37 -27.09
C ARG A 267 -11.38 -3.12 -27.12
N ARG A 268 -12.69 -3.33 -26.98
CA ARG A 268 -13.66 -2.23 -27.06
C ARG A 268 -13.45 -1.24 -25.92
N GLY A 269 -13.41 -1.71 -24.66
CA GLY A 269 -13.27 -0.83 -23.51
C GLY A 269 -11.93 -0.07 -23.50
N PHE A 270 -10.86 -0.73 -23.93
CA PHE A 270 -9.55 -0.09 -24.06
C PHE A 270 -9.53 0.96 -25.20
N GLY A 271 -10.19 0.68 -26.33
CA GLY A 271 -10.33 1.65 -27.41
C GLY A 271 -11.13 2.89 -26.98
N GLU A 272 -12.29 2.69 -26.35
CA GLU A 272 -13.12 3.78 -25.82
C GLU A 272 -12.36 4.66 -24.81
N LEU A 273 -11.60 4.05 -23.90
CA LEU A 273 -10.74 4.79 -22.97
C LEU A 273 -9.66 5.61 -23.70
N CYS A 274 -8.99 5.02 -24.69
CA CYS A 274 -7.95 5.71 -25.44
C CYS A 274 -8.51 6.91 -26.23
N ASP A 275 -9.70 6.75 -26.81
CA ASP A 275 -10.40 7.84 -27.50
C ASP A 275 -10.78 8.95 -26.51
N GLU A 276 -11.34 8.61 -25.33
CA GLU A 276 -11.66 9.56 -24.27
C GLU A 276 -10.44 10.36 -23.82
N LEU A 277 -9.32 9.68 -23.60
CA LEU A 277 -8.09 10.29 -23.10
C LEU A 277 -7.24 10.96 -24.20
N GLY A 278 -7.63 10.86 -25.47
CA GLY A 278 -6.85 11.37 -26.60
C GLY A 278 -5.50 10.64 -26.76
N ILE A 279 -5.45 9.35 -26.44
CA ILE A 279 -4.25 8.52 -26.45
C ILE A 279 -4.32 7.54 -27.62
N ASP A 280 -3.27 7.44 -28.42
CA ASP A 280 -3.17 6.40 -29.46
C ASP A 280 -3.00 5.02 -28.82
N PRO A 281 -3.96 4.10 -28.98
CA PRO A 281 -3.89 2.72 -28.45
C PRO A 281 -2.68 1.96 -29.02
N GLY A 282 -2.23 2.28 -30.23
CA GLY A 282 -1.05 1.68 -30.86
C GLY A 282 0.26 2.01 -30.15
N SER A 283 0.27 3.03 -29.28
CA SER A 283 1.43 3.37 -28.45
C SER A 283 1.69 2.36 -27.33
N PHE A 284 0.78 1.42 -27.08
CA PHE A 284 0.89 0.40 -26.04
C PHE A 284 1.07 -1.00 -26.63
N ARG A 285 1.91 -1.80 -25.96
CA ARG A 285 2.09 -3.20 -26.31
C ARG A 285 1.15 -4.07 -25.47
N VAL A 286 -0.04 -4.36 -25.98
CA VAL A 286 -0.96 -5.34 -25.41
C VAL A 286 -0.50 -6.74 -25.86
N HIS A 287 -0.28 -7.65 -24.92
CA HIS A 287 0.21 -9.00 -25.22
C HIS A 287 -0.91 -10.07 -25.22
N ARG A 288 -2.05 -9.77 -24.58
CA ARG A 288 -3.24 -10.63 -24.52
C ARG A 288 -4.50 -9.79 -24.59
N TRP A 289 -5.38 -10.13 -25.49
CA TRP A 289 -6.72 -9.57 -25.59
C TRP A 289 -7.74 -10.54 -24.99
N ALA A 290 -8.80 -10.02 -24.39
CA ALA A 290 -9.86 -10.84 -23.79
C ALA A 290 -10.85 -11.39 -24.82
N ASP A 291 -10.97 -10.74 -26.00
CA ASP A 291 -11.92 -10.98 -27.11
C ASP A 291 -11.23 -11.01 -28.48
#